data_98ce85f8fb32765f8eaee66edf6c9489
#
_entry.id   98ce85f8fb32765f8eaee66edf6c9489
#
_cell.length_a   1.000
_cell.length_b   1.000
_cell.length_c   1.000
_cell.angle_alpha   90.00
_cell.angle_beta   90.00
_cell.angle_gamma   90.00
#
_symmetry.space_group_name_H-M   'P 1'
#
loop_
_entity.id
_entity.type
_entity.pdbx_description
1 polymer ?
#
loop_
_entity_poly.entity_id
_entity_poly.type
_entity_poly.pdbx_seq_one_letter_code
_entity_poly.pdbx_strand_id
1 'polypeptide(L)'
;SSSSGSYSLTIQFNQGSNADMNAVNTQNRVQAALSQLPAEVQAVGVTTTKSSGDMALIFSLNSPNGTYDSTFLKNYGTNYMMDAIKSIKGVGSVQEFGSDYSMRIWLDPAKMQKLGVTLSEVTAAIRGQNLQAAAGTVGQNPTNGQQAFQYPIKIDGRLVTPEQFGNIAIKNSNGKVLHLKDVSRIQIGAKDYNFIAKSAHKEVAGFAISLQSDANALETIANVKKVLDEQSKSFPPDLEYKVVVDNTKFVSASINEVEHTFIEALLLVLVVVYVFL
;
A
#
# COMPACT_ATOMS: atom_id res chain seq x y z
N SER A 1 -16.55 6.89 -5.38
CA SER A 1 -16.31 7.91 -4.35
C SER A 1 -15.24 8.88 -4.81
N SER A 2 -15.36 10.12 -4.41
CA SER A 2 -14.36 11.18 -4.67
C SER A 2 -14.03 11.86 -3.36
N SER A 3 -12.76 12.01 -3.08
CA SER A 3 -12.26 12.77 -1.95
C SER A 3 -11.06 13.61 -2.38
N SER A 4 -10.59 14.54 -1.54
CA SER A 4 -9.50 15.47 -1.85
C SER A 4 -8.28 14.77 -2.49
N GLY A 5 -8.14 14.88 -3.80
CA GLY A 5 -7.02 14.31 -4.56
C GLY A 5 -7.11 12.82 -4.87
N SER A 6 -8.23 12.16 -4.61
CA SER A 6 -8.43 10.74 -4.92
C SER A 6 -9.81 10.47 -5.50
N TYR A 7 -9.86 9.66 -6.56
CA TYR A 7 -11.10 9.18 -7.17
C TYR A 7 -11.08 7.65 -7.21
N SER A 8 -12.15 7.02 -6.74
CA SER A 8 -12.33 5.57 -6.79
C SER A 8 -13.67 5.21 -7.41
N LEU A 9 -13.62 4.35 -8.43
CA LEU A 9 -14.79 3.82 -9.13
C LEU A 9 -14.87 2.31 -8.90
N THR A 10 -15.95 1.86 -8.28
CA THR A 10 -16.27 0.43 -8.13
C THR A 10 -17.33 0.05 -9.17
N ILE A 11 -17.00 -0.94 -10.00
CA ILE A 11 -17.89 -1.47 -11.03
C ILE A 11 -18.30 -2.86 -10.60
N GLN A 12 -19.59 -3.06 -10.41
CA GLN A 12 -20.16 -4.36 -10.08
C GLN A 12 -20.70 -5.01 -11.35
N PHE A 13 -20.30 -6.25 -11.59
CA PHE A 13 -20.75 -7.05 -12.72
C PHE A 13 -21.80 -8.07 -12.28
N ASN A 14 -22.63 -8.50 -13.22
CA ASN A 14 -23.63 -9.53 -12.94
C ASN A 14 -22.97 -10.87 -12.61
N GLN A 15 -23.60 -11.61 -11.72
CA GLN A 15 -23.17 -12.96 -11.35
C GLN A 15 -23.15 -13.87 -12.58
N GLY A 16 -22.11 -14.69 -12.72
CA GLY A 16 -21.91 -15.57 -13.88
C GLY A 16 -21.15 -14.93 -15.05
N SER A 17 -20.82 -13.62 -15.00
CA SER A 17 -19.94 -13.01 -15.99
C SER A 17 -18.48 -13.40 -15.76
N ASN A 18 -17.69 -13.47 -16.84
CA ASN A 18 -16.27 -13.80 -16.75
C ASN A 18 -15.49 -12.64 -16.15
N ALA A 19 -14.94 -12.85 -14.94
CA ALA A 19 -14.22 -11.82 -14.18
C ALA A 19 -12.96 -11.30 -14.89
N ASP A 20 -12.25 -12.17 -15.62
CA ASP A 20 -11.04 -11.78 -16.37
C ASP A 20 -11.39 -10.90 -17.56
N MET A 21 -12.38 -11.29 -18.34
CA MET A 21 -12.87 -10.47 -19.45
C MET A 21 -13.42 -9.13 -19.00
N ASN A 22 -14.11 -9.09 -17.86
CA ASN A 22 -14.61 -7.87 -17.27
C ASN A 22 -13.46 -6.93 -16.85
N ALA A 23 -12.41 -7.47 -16.27
CA ALA A 23 -11.22 -6.70 -15.91
C ALA A 23 -10.51 -6.14 -17.16
N VAL A 24 -10.31 -6.95 -18.19
CA VAL A 24 -9.71 -6.52 -19.47
C VAL A 24 -10.54 -5.44 -20.14
N ASN A 25 -11.87 -5.62 -20.22
CA ASN A 25 -12.77 -4.63 -20.81
C ASN A 25 -12.75 -3.31 -20.02
N THR A 26 -12.72 -3.38 -18.69
CA THR A 26 -12.62 -2.19 -17.84
C THR A 26 -11.30 -1.48 -18.08
N GLN A 27 -10.18 -2.21 -18.09
CA GLN A 27 -8.85 -1.66 -18.32
C GLN A 27 -8.77 -0.98 -19.70
N ASN A 28 -9.32 -1.60 -20.75
CA ASN A 28 -9.33 -1.01 -22.10
C ASN A 28 -10.13 0.31 -22.13
N ARG A 29 -11.28 0.37 -21.46
CA ARG A 29 -12.09 1.61 -21.38
C ARG A 29 -11.39 2.70 -20.58
N VAL A 30 -10.72 2.33 -19.49
CA VAL A 30 -9.90 3.27 -18.69
C VAL A 30 -8.76 3.84 -19.52
N GLN A 31 -8.04 3.00 -20.27
CA GLN A 31 -6.96 3.45 -21.16
C GLN A 31 -7.47 4.40 -22.25
N ALA A 32 -8.62 4.12 -22.85
CA ALA A 32 -9.22 5.01 -23.86
C ALA A 32 -9.62 6.37 -23.27
N ALA A 33 -10.01 6.43 -22.01
CA ALA A 33 -10.38 7.66 -21.32
C ALA A 33 -9.19 8.42 -20.71
N LEU A 34 -8.01 7.80 -20.62
CA LEU A 34 -6.85 8.36 -19.89
C LEU A 34 -6.42 9.73 -20.41
N SER A 35 -6.46 9.92 -21.74
CA SER A 35 -6.11 11.20 -22.37
C SER A 35 -7.06 12.36 -22.04
N GLN A 36 -8.25 12.06 -21.55
CA GLN A 36 -9.27 13.05 -21.16
C GLN A 36 -9.17 13.45 -19.68
N LEU A 37 -8.31 12.77 -18.92
CA LEU A 37 -8.10 13.06 -17.49
C LEU A 37 -7.09 14.21 -17.29
N PRO A 38 -7.13 14.90 -16.14
CA PRO A 38 -6.11 15.90 -15.78
C PRO A 38 -4.69 15.38 -15.87
N ALA A 39 -3.74 16.23 -16.21
CA ALA A 39 -2.33 15.88 -16.42
C ALA A 39 -1.71 15.19 -15.17
N GLU A 40 -2.11 15.62 -13.99
CA GLU A 40 -1.66 15.04 -12.72
C GLU A 40 -2.10 13.58 -12.56
N VAL A 41 -3.32 13.25 -13.00
CA VAL A 41 -3.86 11.89 -12.97
C VAL A 41 -3.18 11.03 -14.03
N GLN A 42 -2.93 11.59 -15.22
CA GLN A 42 -2.20 10.89 -16.28
C GLN A 42 -0.77 10.53 -15.85
N ALA A 43 -0.10 11.43 -15.12
CA ALA A 43 1.27 11.22 -14.62
C ALA A 43 1.35 10.12 -13.55
N VAL A 44 0.32 9.96 -12.71
CA VAL A 44 0.22 8.90 -11.69
C VAL A 44 -0.30 7.60 -12.29
N GLY A 45 -1.18 7.70 -13.30
CA GLY A 45 -1.88 6.58 -13.91
C GLY A 45 -3.14 6.17 -13.16
N VAL A 46 -3.90 5.27 -13.78
CA VAL A 46 -5.13 4.67 -13.20
C VAL A 46 -4.93 3.17 -13.09
N THR A 47 -5.12 2.64 -11.88
CA THR A 47 -4.99 1.21 -11.60
C THR A 47 -6.36 0.55 -11.61
N THR A 48 -6.48 -0.59 -12.29
CA THR A 48 -7.69 -1.42 -12.29
C THR A 48 -7.38 -2.73 -11.57
N THR A 49 -8.13 -3.05 -10.52
CA THR A 49 -7.96 -4.27 -9.72
C THR A 49 -9.26 -5.06 -9.67
N LYS A 50 -9.15 -6.39 -9.68
CA LYS A 50 -10.27 -7.29 -9.41
C LYS A 50 -10.44 -7.42 -7.90
N SER A 51 -11.67 -7.36 -7.41
CA SER A 51 -12.00 -7.61 -6.02
C SER A 51 -13.34 -8.32 -5.94
N SER A 52 -13.48 -9.30 -5.07
CA SER A 52 -14.76 -9.92 -4.75
C SER A 52 -15.69 -8.99 -3.97
N GLY A 53 -15.20 -7.84 -3.53
CA GLY A 53 -15.94 -6.89 -2.71
C GLY A 53 -15.94 -7.24 -1.21
N ASP A 54 -15.90 -8.51 -0.87
CA ASP A 54 -15.97 -8.98 0.52
C ASP A 54 -14.57 -9.19 1.11
N MET A 55 -14.37 -8.64 2.30
CA MET A 55 -13.16 -8.86 3.09
C MET A 55 -13.28 -10.18 3.83
N ALA A 56 -12.47 -11.18 3.46
CA ALA A 56 -12.51 -12.52 4.05
C ALA A 56 -11.76 -12.60 5.39
N LEU A 57 -10.65 -11.87 5.48
CA LEU A 57 -9.82 -11.80 6.69
C LEU A 57 -9.35 -10.36 6.91
N ILE A 58 -9.42 -9.90 8.16
CA ILE A 58 -8.77 -8.65 8.57
C ILE A 58 -7.81 -8.98 9.71
N PHE A 59 -6.58 -8.61 9.56
CA PHE A 59 -5.58 -8.67 10.63
C PHE A 59 -4.93 -7.32 10.87
N SER A 60 -4.37 -7.14 12.04
CA SER A 60 -3.62 -5.96 12.43
C SER A 60 -2.22 -6.32 12.89
N LEU A 61 -1.27 -5.42 12.64
CA LEU A 61 0.02 -5.41 13.30
C LEU A 61 -0.04 -4.45 14.49
N ASN A 62 0.43 -4.90 15.62
CA ASN A 62 0.36 -4.22 16.90
C ASN A 62 1.72 -4.15 17.56
N SER A 63 1.92 -3.12 18.38
CA SER A 63 3.05 -3.00 19.30
C SER A 63 2.50 -2.91 20.73
N PRO A 64 2.46 -4.02 21.48
CA PRO A 64 1.84 -4.05 22.81
C PRO A 64 2.44 -3.08 23.81
N ASN A 65 3.73 -2.84 23.75
CA ASN A 65 4.43 -1.89 24.63
C ASN A 65 4.51 -0.48 24.02
N GLY A 66 4.07 -0.30 22.75
CA GLY A 66 4.09 1.00 22.07
C GLY A 66 5.48 1.41 21.58
N THR A 67 6.36 0.45 21.34
CA THR A 67 7.70 0.69 20.77
C THR A 67 7.61 1.25 19.34
N TYR A 68 6.63 0.79 18.58
CA TYR A 68 6.44 1.14 17.19
C TYR A 68 5.12 1.91 16.97
N ASP A 69 5.18 2.99 16.20
CA ASP A 69 4.00 3.75 15.78
C ASP A 69 3.25 3.05 14.62
N SER A 70 2.03 3.49 14.33
CA SER A 70 1.20 2.93 13.27
C SER A 70 1.82 3.04 11.89
N THR A 71 2.65 4.05 11.64
CA THR A 71 3.35 4.26 10.37
C THR A 71 4.45 3.21 10.17
N PHE A 72 5.22 2.93 11.24
CA PHE A 72 6.20 1.85 11.21
C PHE A 72 5.53 0.48 10.99
N LEU A 73 4.46 0.19 11.74
CA LEU A 73 3.73 -1.07 11.64
C LEU A 73 3.20 -1.30 10.21
N LYS A 74 2.62 -0.26 9.60
CA LYS A 74 2.15 -0.32 8.23
C LYS A 74 3.29 -0.54 7.24
N ASN A 75 4.36 0.22 7.37
CA ASN A 75 5.53 0.11 6.50
C ASN A 75 6.19 -1.27 6.60
N TYR A 76 6.30 -1.81 7.83
CA TYR A 76 6.80 -3.15 8.05
C TYR A 76 5.94 -4.21 7.35
N GLY A 77 4.62 -4.17 7.55
CA GLY A 77 3.68 -5.08 6.89
C GLY A 77 3.78 -5.00 5.37
N THR A 78 3.79 -3.79 4.82
CA THR A 78 3.88 -3.57 3.37
C THR A 78 5.17 -4.16 2.78
N ASN A 79 6.33 -3.94 3.41
CA ASN A 79 7.61 -4.33 2.83
C ASN A 79 8.00 -5.79 3.07
N TYR A 80 7.54 -6.40 4.16
CA TYR A 80 7.98 -7.74 4.56
C TYR A 80 6.91 -8.82 4.44
N MET A 81 5.62 -8.45 4.45
CA MET A 81 4.53 -9.43 4.51
C MET A 81 3.68 -9.47 3.24
N MET A 82 3.47 -8.32 2.59
CA MET A 82 2.46 -8.21 1.54
C MET A 82 2.76 -9.03 0.30
N ASP A 83 4.01 -9.14 -0.13
CA ASP A 83 4.37 -9.92 -1.32
C ASP A 83 4.11 -11.41 -1.10
N ALA A 84 4.45 -11.92 0.09
CA ALA A 84 4.17 -13.31 0.45
C ALA A 84 2.67 -13.59 0.49
N ILE A 85 1.86 -12.69 1.07
CA ILE A 85 0.41 -12.84 1.15
C ILE A 85 -0.24 -12.72 -0.24
N LYS A 86 0.13 -11.73 -1.05
CA LYS A 86 -0.41 -11.51 -2.39
C LYS A 86 -0.08 -12.65 -3.37
N SER A 87 0.98 -13.41 -3.12
CA SER A 87 1.37 -14.57 -3.94
C SER A 87 0.56 -15.83 -3.64
N ILE A 88 -0.24 -15.87 -2.57
CA ILE A 88 -1.06 -17.02 -2.21
C ILE A 88 -2.20 -17.15 -3.23
N LYS A 89 -2.35 -18.35 -3.80
CA LYS A 89 -3.45 -18.66 -4.72
C LYS A 89 -4.80 -18.42 -4.05
N GLY A 90 -5.67 -17.66 -4.70
CA GLY A 90 -7.00 -17.31 -4.20
C GLY A 90 -7.06 -15.96 -3.49
N VAL A 91 -5.94 -15.34 -3.14
CA VAL A 91 -5.92 -13.94 -2.69
C VAL A 91 -6.16 -13.02 -3.87
N GLY A 92 -7.19 -12.19 -3.81
CA GLY A 92 -7.56 -11.24 -4.85
C GLY A 92 -6.88 -9.89 -4.67
N SER A 93 -7.00 -9.32 -3.48
CA SER A 93 -6.37 -8.05 -3.13
C SER A 93 -6.12 -7.94 -1.63
N VAL A 94 -5.16 -7.11 -1.25
CA VAL A 94 -4.92 -6.73 0.13
C VAL A 94 -5.05 -5.22 0.23
N GLN A 95 -6.00 -4.78 1.04
CA GLN A 95 -6.19 -3.38 1.38
C GLN A 95 -5.43 -3.06 2.67
N GLU A 96 -4.60 -2.05 2.61
CA GLU A 96 -3.74 -1.63 3.71
C GLU A 96 -4.32 -0.39 4.37
N PHE A 97 -4.47 -0.40 5.69
CA PHE A 97 -5.01 0.71 6.49
C PHE A 97 -3.91 1.28 7.37
N GLY A 98 -3.65 2.55 7.20
CA GLY A 98 -2.59 3.30 7.86
C GLY A 98 -1.94 4.27 6.89
N SER A 99 -0.97 5.02 7.36
CA SER A 99 -0.26 6.01 6.54
C SER A 99 1.15 5.53 6.21
N ASP A 100 1.62 5.86 5.00
CA ASP A 100 3.01 5.63 4.61
C ASP A 100 3.92 6.68 5.23
N TYR A 101 5.23 6.37 5.30
CA TYR A 101 6.24 7.39 5.59
C TYR A 101 6.32 8.43 4.46
N SER A 102 6.49 9.66 4.86
CA SER A 102 6.70 10.78 3.95
C SER A 102 7.66 11.79 4.56
N MET A 103 8.39 12.49 3.69
CA MET A 103 9.12 13.68 4.11
C MET A 103 8.13 14.83 4.31
N ARG A 104 7.95 15.27 5.56
CA ARG A 104 7.05 16.38 5.93
C ARG A 104 7.82 17.67 5.98
N ILE A 105 7.41 18.62 5.18
CA ILE A 105 8.00 19.96 5.11
C ILE A 105 6.94 20.95 5.62
N TRP A 106 7.14 21.43 6.85
CA TRP A 106 6.26 22.38 7.49
C TRP A 106 6.78 23.79 7.24
N LEU A 107 6.19 24.47 6.29
CA LEU A 107 6.57 25.83 5.93
C LEU A 107 6.14 26.82 7.02
N ASP A 108 7.00 27.81 7.28
CA ASP A 108 6.73 28.90 8.20
C ASP A 108 6.37 30.16 7.40
N PRO A 109 5.09 30.56 7.35
CA PRO A 109 4.65 31.71 6.53
C PRO A 109 5.30 33.03 6.94
N ALA A 110 5.57 33.23 8.24
CA ALA A 110 6.19 34.46 8.73
C ALA A 110 7.64 34.57 8.27
N LYS A 111 8.40 33.47 8.31
CA LYS A 111 9.77 33.43 7.77
C LYS A 111 9.78 33.59 6.26
N MET A 112 8.86 32.93 5.55
CA MET A 112 8.72 33.07 4.10
C MET A 112 8.47 34.53 3.70
N GLN A 113 7.53 35.20 4.38
CA GLN A 113 7.24 36.63 4.14
C GLN A 113 8.45 37.52 4.41
N LYS A 114 9.13 37.32 5.54
CA LYS A 114 10.33 38.12 5.92
C LYS A 114 11.47 37.94 4.93
N LEU A 115 11.63 36.75 4.35
CA LEU A 115 12.69 36.42 3.41
C LEU A 115 12.24 36.58 1.95
N GLY A 116 11.01 37.00 1.71
CA GLY A 116 10.46 37.23 0.36
C GLY A 116 10.41 35.93 -0.45
N VAL A 117 10.05 34.78 0.16
CA VAL A 117 9.94 33.47 -0.47
C VAL A 117 8.48 33.13 -0.71
N THR A 118 8.18 32.67 -1.92
CA THR A 118 6.84 32.21 -2.30
C THR A 118 6.73 30.68 -2.24
N LEU A 119 5.51 30.17 -2.10
CA LEU A 119 5.25 28.71 -2.15
C LEU A 119 5.67 28.11 -3.49
N SER A 120 5.48 28.85 -4.58
CA SER A 120 5.88 28.41 -5.92
C SER A 120 7.39 28.23 -6.03
N GLU A 121 8.20 29.14 -5.49
CA GLU A 121 9.67 29.02 -5.48
C GLU A 121 10.11 27.79 -4.68
N VAL A 122 9.51 27.55 -3.51
CA VAL A 122 9.79 26.36 -2.70
C VAL A 122 9.45 25.07 -3.47
N THR A 123 8.27 25.01 -4.06
CA THR A 123 7.83 23.83 -4.82
C THR A 123 8.72 23.56 -6.03
N ALA A 124 9.10 24.63 -6.77
CA ALA A 124 10.00 24.54 -7.90
C ALA A 124 11.40 24.06 -7.49
N ALA A 125 11.95 24.59 -6.39
CA ALA A 125 13.24 24.17 -5.86
C ALA A 125 13.26 22.70 -5.45
N ILE A 126 12.21 22.22 -4.74
CA ILE A 126 12.09 20.81 -4.35
C ILE A 126 11.99 19.91 -5.60
N ARG A 127 11.14 20.26 -6.56
CA ARG A 127 10.99 19.48 -7.80
C ARG A 127 12.30 19.44 -8.61
N GLY A 128 13.01 20.56 -8.70
CA GLY A 128 14.26 20.68 -9.47
C GLY A 128 15.45 19.94 -8.86
N GLN A 129 15.51 19.80 -7.53
CA GLN A 129 16.65 19.21 -6.84
C GLN A 129 16.40 17.81 -6.30
N ASN A 130 15.13 17.35 -6.25
CA ASN A 130 14.77 16.00 -5.87
C ASN A 130 14.43 15.15 -7.11
N LEU A 131 15.33 15.12 -8.08
CA LEU A 131 15.19 14.37 -9.33
C LEU A 131 16.14 13.19 -9.36
N GLN A 132 15.66 12.10 -9.93
CA GLN A 132 16.52 10.99 -10.34
C GLN A 132 16.81 11.15 -11.84
N ALA A 133 18.02 11.56 -12.17
CA ALA A 133 18.45 11.72 -13.54
C ALA A 133 19.48 10.63 -13.90
N ALA A 134 19.39 10.10 -15.12
CA ALA A 134 20.42 9.26 -15.67
C ALA A 134 21.53 10.19 -16.22
N ALA A 135 22.70 10.21 -15.57
CA ALA A 135 23.80 11.10 -15.93
C ALA A 135 24.63 10.63 -17.13
N GLY A 136 24.38 9.41 -17.61
CA GLY A 136 25.14 8.82 -18.70
C GLY A 136 26.57 8.39 -18.30
N THR A 137 27.42 8.21 -19.30
CA THR A 137 28.83 7.80 -19.16
C THR A 137 29.73 8.79 -19.88
N VAL A 138 30.83 9.19 -19.25
CA VAL A 138 31.90 9.95 -19.93
C VAL A 138 32.79 8.95 -20.68
N GLY A 139 33.12 9.25 -21.92
CA GLY A 139 33.97 8.40 -22.77
C GLY A 139 33.20 7.35 -23.57
N GLN A 140 31.88 7.49 -23.73
CA GLN A 140 31.07 6.63 -24.60
C GLN A 140 31.30 7.02 -26.08
N ASN A 141 31.40 5.98 -26.95
CA ASN A 141 31.55 6.22 -28.40
C ASN A 141 30.33 6.98 -29.00
N PRO A 142 30.55 7.84 -30.01
CA PRO A 142 31.78 8.01 -30.77
C PRO A 142 32.78 8.97 -30.09
N THR A 143 33.98 8.46 -29.81
CA THR A 143 35.11 9.26 -29.31
C THR A 143 36.13 9.43 -30.44
N ASN A 144 36.91 10.51 -30.44
CA ASN A 144 37.96 10.74 -31.41
C ASN A 144 39.19 9.82 -31.26
N GLY A 145 38.99 8.59 -30.78
CA GLY A 145 39.98 7.52 -30.81
C GLY A 145 41.03 7.48 -29.71
N GLN A 146 40.95 8.34 -28.69
CA GLN A 146 41.96 8.40 -27.64
C GLN A 146 41.49 8.08 -26.21
N GLN A 147 40.28 7.62 -26.01
CA GLN A 147 39.77 7.28 -24.68
C GLN A 147 39.77 5.77 -24.43
N ALA A 148 40.63 5.33 -23.49
CA ALA A 148 40.78 3.91 -23.12
C ALA A 148 39.77 3.49 -22.06
N PHE A 149 39.05 4.39 -21.41
CA PHE A 149 38.15 4.09 -20.29
C PHE A 149 36.82 4.83 -20.39
N GLN A 150 35.73 4.14 -20.00
CA GLN A 150 34.42 4.74 -19.82
C GLN A 150 34.12 4.86 -18.32
N TYR A 151 33.70 6.03 -17.88
CA TYR A 151 33.34 6.29 -16.49
C TYR A 151 31.84 6.57 -16.38
N PRO A 152 31.06 5.70 -15.71
CA PRO A 152 29.67 6.01 -15.42
C PRO A 152 29.63 7.22 -14.45
N ILE A 153 28.83 8.22 -14.79
CA ILE A 153 28.57 9.34 -13.88
C ILE A 153 27.46 8.86 -12.91
N LYS A 154 27.83 8.77 -11.63
CA LYS A 154 26.85 8.50 -10.58
C LYS A 154 26.38 9.85 -10.03
N ILE A 155 25.10 10.15 -10.20
CA ILE A 155 24.45 11.26 -9.51
C ILE A 155 23.77 10.69 -8.26
N ASP A 156 23.91 11.38 -7.13
CA ASP A 156 23.09 11.11 -5.96
C ASP A 156 21.62 11.28 -6.38
N GLY A 157 20.83 10.23 -6.19
CA GLY A 157 19.45 10.16 -6.64
C GLY A 157 18.52 11.06 -5.83
N ARG A 158 17.31 10.57 -5.58
CA ARG A 158 16.35 11.30 -4.74
C ARG A 158 16.90 11.52 -3.34
N LEU A 159 16.60 12.69 -2.80
CA LEU A 159 16.94 13.03 -1.42
C LEU A 159 16.18 12.11 -0.44
N VAL A 160 16.87 11.65 0.60
CA VAL A 160 16.34 10.65 1.53
C VAL A 160 16.23 11.17 2.96
N THR A 161 17.18 12.05 3.38
CA THR A 161 17.23 12.52 4.77
C THR A 161 16.68 13.95 4.93
N PRO A 162 16.15 14.30 6.11
CA PRO A 162 15.71 15.65 6.42
C PRO A 162 16.80 16.71 6.19
N GLU A 163 18.06 16.36 6.44
CA GLU A 163 19.22 17.25 6.24
C GLU A 163 19.45 17.55 4.76
N GLN A 164 19.34 16.51 3.91
CA GLN A 164 19.46 16.68 2.46
C GLN A 164 18.36 17.60 1.93
N PHE A 165 17.10 17.36 2.36
CA PHE A 165 16.00 18.25 2.01
C PHE A 165 16.21 19.66 2.54
N GLY A 166 16.73 19.80 3.78
CA GLY A 166 17.03 21.09 4.38
C GLY A 166 18.02 21.92 3.60
N ASN A 167 18.95 21.29 2.91
CA ASN A 167 19.98 21.95 2.12
C ASN A 167 19.55 22.28 0.68
N ILE A 168 18.30 22.00 0.28
CA ILE A 168 17.76 22.45 -1.01
C ILE A 168 17.87 23.99 -1.08
N ALA A 169 18.54 24.48 -2.11
CA ALA A 169 18.64 25.90 -2.37
C ALA A 169 17.35 26.43 -3.02
N ILE A 170 16.68 27.39 -2.38
CA ILE A 170 15.46 28.01 -2.91
C ILE A 170 15.81 29.15 -3.85
N LYS A 171 16.63 30.10 -3.40
CA LYS A 171 17.08 31.23 -4.19
C LYS A 171 18.34 31.86 -3.61
N ASN A 172 19.00 32.66 -4.44
CA ASN A 172 20.10 33.53 -4.01
C ASN A 172 19.54 34.94 -3.78
N SER A 173 19.71 35.47 -2.58
CA SER A 173 19.30 36.82 -2.22
C SER A 173 20.52 37.57 -1.65
N ASN A 174 20.93 38.65 -2.28
CA ASN A 174 22.05 39.52 -1.85
C ASN A 174 23.37 38.73 -1.62
N GLY A 175 23.68 37.75 -2.48
CA GLY A 175 24.89 36.94 -2.38
C GLY A 175 24.79 35.81 -1.33
N LYS A 176 23.68 35.68 -0.63
CA LYS A 176 23.44 34.61 0.32
C LYS A 176 22.43 33.60 -0.23
N VAL A 177 22.80 32.31 -0.24
CA VAL A 177 21.91 31.22 -0.66
C VAL A 177 20.93 30.94 0.47
N LEU A 178 19.64 30.98 0.16
CA LEU A 178 18.56 30.65 1.07
C LEU A 178 18.18 29.18 0.87
N HIS A 179 18.18 28.42 1.95
CA HIS A 179 17.87 27.00 1.95
C HIS A 179 16.48 26.71 2.49
N LEU A 180 15.97 25.53 2.19
CA LEU A 180 14.64 25.10 2.64
C LEU A 180 14.51 25.07 4.16
N LYS A 181 15.55 24.68 4.89
CA LYS A 181 15.62 24.71 6.36
C LYS A 181 15.43 26.11 6.98
N ASP A 182 15.72 27.18 6.24
CA ASP A 182 15.60 28.55 6.75
C ASP A 182 14.14 29.00 6.85
N VAL A 183 13.26 28.38 6.04
CA VAL A 183 11.82 28.72 5.96
C VAL A 183 10.91 27.57 6.38
N SER A 184 11.47 26.43 6.80
CA SER A 184 10.66 25.25 7.14
C SER A 184 11.27 24.41 8.25
N ARG A 185 10.41 23.56 8.86
CA ARG A 185 10.79 22.41 9.66
C ARG A 185 10.60 21.15 8.84
N ILE A 186 11.61 20.30 8.78
CA ILE A 186 11.64 19.09 7.95
C ILE A 186 11.81 17.88 8.85
N GLN A 187 10.95 16.89 8.67
CA GLN A 187 10.98 15.66 9.45
C GLN A 187 10.35 14.51 8.67
N ILE A 188 10.75 13.28 8.98
CA ILE A 188 10.04 12.08 8.52
C ILE A 188 8.80 11.91 9.40
N GLY A 189 7.67 11.61 8.77
CA GLY A 189 6.40 11.39 9.47
C GLY A 189 5.37 10.73 8.58
N ALA A 190 4.15 10.59 9.05
CA ALA A 190 3.07 10.03 8.27
C ALA A 190 2.72 10.90 7.04
N LYS A 191 2.42 10.27 5.91
CA LYS A 191 2.00 10.95 4.68
C LYS A 191 0.71 11.74 4.87
N ASP A 192 -0.22 11.19 5.64
CA ASP A 192 -1.43 11.88 6.07
C ASP A 192 -1.81 11.44 7.50
N TYR A 193 -2.66 12.21 8.16
CA TYR A 193 -3.12 11.97 9.52
C TYR A 193 -4.66 11.84 9.59
N ASN A 194 -5.31 11.63 8.43
CA ASN A 194 -6.77 11.60 8.33
C ASN A 194 -7.36 10.28 8.80
N PHE A 195 -6.57 9.22 8.80
CA PHE A 195 -6.99 7.88 9.20
C PHE A 195 -6.07 7.32 10.28
N ILE A 196 -6.65 6.94 11.40
CA ILE A 196 -5.96 6.27 12.51
C ILE A 196 -6.74 5.01 12.85
N ALA A 197 -6.10 3.84 12.66
CA ALA A 197 -6.62 2.58 13.14
C ALA A 197 -6.21 2.36 14.60
N LYS A 198 -7.14 1.94 15.44
CA LYS A 198 -6.88 1.62 16.85
C LYS A 198 -7.45 0.27 17.22
N SER A 199 -6.71 -0.48 18.01
CA SER A 199 -7.16 -1.70 18.67
C SER A 199 -6.79 -1.62 20.15
N ALA A 200 -7.78 -1.82 21.04
CA ALA A 200 -7.59 -1.68 22.50
C ALA A 200 -6.91 -0.36 22.90
N HIS A 201 -7.35 0.75 22.34
CA HIS A 201 -6.84 2.12 22.55
C HIS A 201 -5.42 2.40 22.04
N LYS A 202 -4.73 1.42 21.41
CA LYS A 202 -3.41 1.61 20.81
C LYS A 202 -3.51 1.73 19.29
N GLU A 203 -2.62 2.50 18.72
CA GLU A 203 -2.51 2.61 17.26
C GLU A 203 -2.00 1.30 16.65
N VAL A 204 -2.60 0.92 15.53
CA VAL A 204 -2.28 -0.32 14.81
C VAL A 204 -2.24 -0.06 13.31
N ALA A 205 -1.60 -0.94 12.57
CA ALA A 205 -1.76 -1.02 11.13
C ALA A 205 -2.71 -2.16 10.78
N GLY A 206 -3.72 -1.90 9.98
CA GLY A 206 -4.71 -2.89 9.56
C GLY A 206 -4.47 -3.36 8.13
N PHE A 207 -4.82 -4.63 7.88
CA PHE A 207 -4.72 -5.24 6.56
C PHE A 207 -5.96 -6.09 6.32
N ALA A 208 -6.70 -5.80 5.25
CA ALA A 208 -7.86 -6.57 4.87
C ALA A 208 -7.60 -7.34 3.59
N ILE A 209 -7.86 -8.62 3.62
CA ILE A 209 -7.67 -9.55 2.53
C ILE A 209 -9.02 -9.84 1.89
N SER A 210 -9.11 -9.57 0.59
CA SER A 210 -10.23 -9.97 -0.25
C SER A 210 -9.80 -11.14 -1.15
N LEU A 211 -10.70 -12.06 -1.38
CA LEU A 211 -10.45 -13.25 -2.19
C LEU A 211 -10.71 -12.99 -3.68
N GLN A 212 -10.20 -13.85 -4.52
CA GLN A 212 -10.64 -13.96 -5.91
C GLN A 212 -12.06 -14.57 -5.93
N SER A 213 -12.84 -14.25 -6.94
CA SER A 213 -14.26 -14.65 -7.02
C SER A 213 -14.48 -16.16 -7.10
N ASP A 214 -13.47 -16.91 -7.54
CA ASP A 214 -13.45 -18.36 -7.72
C ASP A 214 -12.62 -19.09 -6.65
N ALA A 215 -12.12 -18.37 -5.65
CA ALA A 215 -11.25 -18.94 -4.62
C ALA A 215 -12.02 -19.76 -3.57
N ASN A 216 -11.40 -20.83 -3.11
CA ASN A 216 -11.85 -21.54 -1.92
C ASN A 216 -11.46 -20.73 -0.66
N ALA A 217 -12.45 -20.11 -0.03
CA ALA A 217 -12.23 -19.22 1.10
C ALA A 217 -11.54 -19.91 2.28
N LEU A 218 -11.96 -21.14 2.63
CA LEU A 218 -11.40 -21.88 3.77
C LEU A 218 -9.93 -22.21 3.55
N GLU A 219 -9.60 -22.76 2.38
CA GLU A 219 -8.23 -23.13 2.02
C GLU A 219 -7.33 -21.90 1.91
N THR A 220 -7.80 -20.87 1.20
CA THR A 220 -7.01 -19.64 0.99
C THR A 220 -6.69 -18.96 2.32
N ILE A 221 -7.69 -18.80 3.21
CA ILE A 221 -7.47 -18.15 4.51
C ILE A 221 -6.64 -19.02 5.45
N ALA A 222 -6.74 -20.34 5.38
CA ALA A 222 -5.83 -21.24 6.11
C ALA A 222 -4.38 -21.05 5.67
N ASN A 223 -4.12 -20.95 4.35
CA ASN A 223 -2.79 -20.66 3.81
C ASN A 223 -2.29 -19.28 4.21
N VAL A 224 -3.16 -18.26 4.20
CA VAL A 224 -2.81 -16.90 4.68
C VAL A 224 -2.38 -16.95 6.15
N LYS A 225 -3.14 -17.60 7.02
CA LYS A 225 -2.79 -17.73 8.44
C LYS A 225 -1.45 -18.43 8.63
N LYS A 226 -1.19 -19.50 7.87
CA LYS A 226 0.09 -20.19 7.91
C LYS A 226 1.25 -19.26 7.54
N VAL A 227 1.10 -18.43 6.50
CA VAL A 227 2.13 -17.44 6.12
C VAL A 227 2.28 -16.37 7.21
N LEU A 228 1.19 -15.90 7.82
CA LEU A 228 1.24 -14.96 8.95
C LEU A 228 2.01 -15.56 10.14
N ASP A 229 1.74 -16.82 10.49
CA ASP A 229 2.43 -17.54 11.56
C ASP A 229 3.92 -17.74 11.25
N GLU A 230 4.27 -18.04 10.01
CA GLU A 230 5.67 -18.17 9.58
C GLU A 230 6.41 -16.82 9.65
N GLN A 231 5.80 -15.76 9.15
CA GLN A 231 6.37 -14.41 9.17
C GLN A 231 6.52 -13.88 10.60
N SER A 232 5.58 -14.21 11.49
CA SER A 232 5.61 -13.74 12.88
C SER A 232 6.85 -14.20 13.66
N LYS A 233 7.45 -15.33 13.27
CA LYS A 233 8.69 -15.83 13.89
C LYS A 233 9.90 -14.93 13.65
N SER A 234 9.84 -14.10 12.61
CA SER A 234 10.89 -13.15 12.22
C SER A 234 10.58 -11.72 12.65
N PHE A 235 9.53 -11.51 13.43
CA PHE A 235 9.15 -10.18 13.88
C PHE A 235 10.18 -9.61 14.84
N PRO A 236 10.45 -8.30 14.77
CA PRO A 236 11.24 -7.64 15.78
C PRO A 236 10.53 -7.69 17.15
N PRO A 237 11.28 -7.54 18.26
CA PRO A 237 10.68 -7.50 19.59
C PRO A 237 9.54 -6.48 19.69
N ASP A 238 8.47 -6.81 20.40
CA ASP A 238 7.27 -5.97 20.58
C ASP A 238 6.42 -5.75 19.30
N LEU A 239 6.62 -6.57 18.28
CA LEU A 239 5.71 -6.59 17.13
C LEU A 239 4.94 -7.91 17.14
N GLU A 240 3.61 -7.83 17.05
CA GLU A 240 2.73 -8.99 16.94
C GLU A 240 1.65 -8.75 15.90
N TYR A 241 1.10 -9.83 15.35
CA TYR A 241 -0.10 -9.74 14.54
C TYR A 241 -1.31 -10.27 15.31
N LYS A 242 -2.49 -9.75 14.97
CA LYS A 242 -3.76 -10.21 15.53
C LYS A 242 -4.81 -10.28 14.44
N VAL A 243 -5.47 -11.43 14.32
CA VAL A 243 -6.65 -11.57 13.46
C VAL A 243 -7.84 -10.88 14.14
N VAL A 244 -8.37 -9.85 13.48
CA VAL A 244 -9.49 -9.03 13.97
C VAL A 244 -10.82 -9.58 13.48
N VAL A 245 -10.90 -9.90 12.18
CA VAL A 245 -12.10 -10.47 11.55
C VAL A 245 -11.69 -11.69 10.73
N ASP A 246 -12.46 -12.75 10.86
CA ASP A 246 -12.28 -13.99 10.12
C ASP A 246 -13.66 -14.55 9.74
N ASN A 247 -14.06 -14.22 8.52
CA ASN A 247 -15.37 -14.64 8.00
C ASN A 247 -15.41 -16.14 7.67
N THR A 248 -14.27 -16.81 7.57
CA THR A 248 -14.23 -18.25 7.32
C THR A 248 -14.69 -19.07 8.52
N LYS A 249 -14.62 -18.53 9.74
CA LYS A 249 -15.14 -19.18 10.94
C LYS A 249 -16.64 -19.41 10.85
N PHE A 250 -17.37 -18.43 10.34
CA PHE A 250 -18.82 -18.56 10.14
C PHE A 250 -19.13 -19.60 9.07
N VAL A 251 -18.42 -19.59 7.95
CA VAL A 251 -18.58 -20.58 6.88
C VAL A 251 -18.28 -21.99 7.38
N SER A 252 -17.18 -22.17 8.11
CA SER A 252 -16.81 -23.47 8.69
C SER A 252 -17.85 -23.97 9.69
N ALA A 253 -18.35 -23.10 10.56
CA ALA A 253 -19.41 -23.47 11.50
C ALA A 253 -20.69 -23.91 10.78
N SER A 254 -21.07 -23.20 9.72
CA SER A 254 -22.25 -23.54 8.91
C SER A 254 -22.08 -24.90 8.18
N ILE A 255 -20.90 -25.19 7.66
CA ILE A 255 -20.61 -26.49 7.01
C ILE A 255 -20.67 -27.61 8.04
N ASN A 256 -20.07 -27.46 9.21
CA ASN A 256 -20.10 -28.46 10.27
C ASN A 256 -21.53 -28.74 10.74
N GLU A 257 -22.38 -27.74 10.84
CA GLU A 257 -23.79 -27.88 11.20
C GLU A 257 -24.56 -28.72 10.16
N VAL A 258 -24.32 -28.42 8.87
CA VAL A 258 -24.91 -29.21 7.77
C VAL A 258 -24.41 -30.65 7.79
N GLU A 259 -23.13 -30.89 8.03
CA GLU A 259 -22.55 -32.22 8.14
C GLU A 259 -23.18 -32.99 9.31
N HIS A 260 -23.31 -32.35 10.47
CA HIS A 260 -23.95 -32.94 11.65
C HIS A 260 -25.41 -33.33 11.39
N THR A 261 -26.21 -32.41 10.86
CA THR A 261 -27.61 -32.68 10.53
C THR A 261 -27.76 -33.77 9.47
N PHE A 262 -26.84 -33.86 8.51
CA PHE A 262 -26.81 -34.91 7.51
C PHE A 262 -26.54 -36.29 8.13
N ILE A 263 -25.58 -36.40 9.05
CA ILE A 263 -25.26 -37.64 9.76
C ILE A 263 -26.42 -38.05 10.63
N GLU A 264 -27.05 -37.13 11.36
CA GLU A 264 -28.25 -37.42 12.17
C GLU A 264 -29.41 -37.93 11.32
N ALA A 265 -29.69 -37.28 10.19
CA ALA A 265 -30.73 -37.71 9.26
C ALA A 265 -30.44 -39.11 8.68
N LEU A 266 -29.17 -39.39 8.31
CA LEU A 266 -28.76 -40.70 7.82
C LEU A 266 -28.96 -41.80 8.87
N LEU A 267 -28.55 -41.54 10.12
CA LEU A 267 -28.73 -42.45 11.23
C LEU A 267 -30.24 -42.73 11.49
N LEU A 268 -31.07 -41.69 11.48
CA LEU A 268 -32.51 -41.82 11.67
C LEU A 268 -33.14 -42.67 10.57
N VAL A 269 -32.75 -42.45 9.30
CA VAL A 269 -33.21 -43.27 8.18
C VAL A 269 -32.80 -44.74 8.35
N LEU A 270 -31.54 -45.01 8.74
CA LEU A 270 -31.05 -46.36 8.98
C LEU A 270 -31.83 -47.05 10.10
N VAL A 271 -32.12 -46.34 11.20
CA VAL A 271 -32.92 -46.89 12.31
C VAL A 271 -34.34 -47.21 11.85
N VAL A 272 -34.98 -46.31 11.11
CA VAL A 272 -36.32 -46.52 10.57
C VAL A 272 -36.35 -47.74 9.64
N VAL A 273 -35.41 -47.83 8.71
CA VAL A 273 -35.29 -48.97 7.78
C VAL A 273 -35.06 -50.27 8.55
N TYR A 274 -34.18 -50.27 9.55
CA TYR A 274 -33.91 -51.45 10.38
C TYR A 274 -35.14 -51.94 11.19
N VAL A 275 -35.96 -51.00 11.69
CA VAL A 275 -37.16 -51.30 12.48
C VAL A 275 -38.31 -51.84 11.60
N PHE A 276 -38.44 -51.32 10.37
CA PHE A 276 -39.57 -51.66 9.49
C PHE A 276 -39.25 -52.74 8.44
N LEU A 277 -38.00 -53.08 8.23
CA LEU A 277 -37.57 -54.13 7.30
C LEU A 277 -37.13 -55.38 8.06
#